data_723efcb6c69835b00676b3f011868769
#
_entry.id   723efcb6c69835b00676b3f011868769
#
_cell.length_a   1.000
_cell.length_b   1.000
_cell.length_c   1.000
_cell.angle_alpha   90.00
_cell.angle_beta   90.00
_cell.angle_gamma   90.00
#
_symmetry.space_group_name_H-M   'P 1'
#
loop_
_entity.id
_entity.type
_entity.pdbx_description
1 polymer ?
#
loop_
_entity_poly.entity_id
_entity_poly.type
_entity_poly.pdbx_seq_one_letter_code
_entity_poly.pdbx_strand_id
1 'polypeptide(L)'
;MIPYTIILYTPQELNHSSYIQTGLFELKRLGIIDLKIKISAKKRLGRIIVSDTGEITETKQAHPKTSFYKLIDNIDKSEVFFACDLYDFANHFSKEALEKCDFIFKRSYDHNYLETLPKEYKNKVYPLGLTFGVHSNDKEESYKFLIGLFLSNVNVSFKPDRNLFKRLKKTVVSQKRHWE
;
A
#
# COMPACT_ATOMS: atom_id res chain seq x y z
N MET A 1 16.26 9.44 21.78
CA MET A 1 15.30 10.07 20.80
C MET A 1 15.13 9.09 19.65
N ILE A 2 13.88 8.80 19.26
CA ILE A 2 13.62 7.92 18.10
C ILE A 2 13.94 8.71 16.83
N PRO A 3 14.86 8.23 15.97
CA PRO A 3 15.36 9.02 14.85
C PRO A 3 14.33 9.17 13.72
N TYR A 4 13.44 8.20 13.53
CA TYR A 4 12.52 8.18 12.41
C TYR A 4 11.07 7.99 12.83
N THR A 5 10.16 8.68 12.15
CA THR A 5 8.72 8.44 12.22
C THR A 5 8.22 7.92 10.86
N ILE A 6 7.50 6.79 10.87
CA ILE A 6 6.81 6.31 9.67
C ILE A 6 5.30 6.55 9.83
N ILE A 7 4.72 7.20 8.83
CA ILE A 7 3.28 7.36 8.70
C ILE A 7 2.77 6.36 7.65
N LEU A 8 1.93 5.44 8.10
CA LEU A 8 1.25 4.47 7.25
C LEU A 8 -0.13 5.00 6.90
N TYR A 9 -0.44 5.10 5.61
CA TYR A 9 -1.75 5.59 5.14
C TYR A 9 -2.70 4.44 4.84
N THR A 10 -3.91 4.50 5.40
CA THR A 10 -4.99 3.59 5.00
C THR A 10 -5.68 4.12 3.71
N PRO A 11 -6.44 3.30 2.96
CA PRO A 11 -6.57 1.86 3.13
C PRO A 11 -5.33 1.11 2.64
N GLN A 12 -5.15 -0.11 3.18
CA GLN A 12 -4.12 -1.03 2.71
C GLN A 12 -4.76 -2.38 2.38
N GLU A 13 -4.22 -3.05 1.37
CA GLU A 13 -4.61 -4.42 1.05
C GLU A 13 -3.86 -5.37 1.98
N LEU A 14 -4.57 -5.95 2.95
CA LEU A 14 -3.93 -6.64 4.08
C LEU A 14 -3.28 -7.97 3.72
N ASN A 15 -3.73 -8.66 2.67
CA ASN A 15 -3.18 -9.98 2.34
C ASN A 15 -1.67 -9.94 2.06
N HIS A 16 -1.22 -8.88 1.35
CA HIS A 16 0.20 -8.73 0.97
C HIS A 16 0.92 -7.68 1.79
N SER A 17 0.21 -6.65 2.29
CA SER A 17 0.80 -5.60 3.11
C SER A 17 1.07 -6.03 4.56
N SER A 18 0.44 -7.12 5.02
CA SER A 18 0.62 -7.64 6.40
C SER A 18 2.09 -7.92 6.73
N TYR A 19 2.86 -8.40 5.77
CA TYR A 19 4.30 -8.63 5.95
C TYR A 19 5.05 -7.34 6.31
N ILE A 20 4.80 -6.27 5.54
CA ILE A 20 5.44 -4.97 5.75
C ILE A 20 4.96 -4.36 7.06
N GLN A 21 3.64 -4.43 7.33
CA GLN A 21 3.07 -3.92 8.58
C GLN A 21 3.68 -4.62 9.79
N THR A 22 3.80 -5.95 9.77
CA THR A 22 4.42 -6.70 10.86
C THR A 22 5.85 -6.23 11.11
N GLY A 23 6.65 -6.05 10.05
CA GLY A 23 8.00 -5.52 10.18
C GLY A 23 8.03 -4.10 10.78
N LEU A 24 7.12 -3.23 10.38
CA LEU A 24 7.03 -1.86 10.94
C LEU A 24 6.61 -1.86 12.41
N PHE A 25 5.67 -2.72 12.81
CA PHE A 25 5.29 -2.87 14.22
C PHE A 25 6.44 -3.42 15.07
N GLU A 26 7.22 -4.37 14.54
CA GLU A 26 8.41 -4.85 15.23
C GLU A 26 9.46 -3.76 15.40
N LEU A 27 9.73 -2.96 14.37
CA LEU A 27 10.66 -1.82 14.47
C LEU A 27 10.18 -0.80 15.51
N LYS A 28 8.86 -0.54 15.58
CA LYS A 28 8.25 0.29 16.63
C LYS A 28 8.47 -0.31 18.03
N ARG A 29 8.18 -1.62 18.18
CA ARG A 29 8.37 -2.32 19.45
C ARG A 29 9.82 -2.28 19.95
N LEU A 30 10.77 -2.37 19.02
CA LEU A 30 12.20 -2.25 19.31
C LEU A 30 12.66 -0.80 19.57
N GLY A 31 11.78 0.20 19.45
CA GLY A 31 12.11 1.59 19.63
C GLY A 31 12.99 2.21 18.53
N ILE A 32 13.09 1.54 17.37
CA ILE A 32 13.89 1.99 16.22
C ILE A 32 13.15 3.09 15.47
N ILE A 33 11.82 2.97 15.34
CA ILE A 33 10.95 3.96 14.70
C ILE A 33 9.75 4.31 15.58
N ASP A 34 9.19 5.50 15.35
CA ASP A 34 7.80 5.81 15.73
C ASP A 34 6.88 5.45 14.54
N LEU A 35 5.75 4.78 14.79
CA LEU A 35 4.81 4.37 13.76
C LEU A 35 3.45 5.00 14.02
N LYS A 36 2.96 5.77 13.05
CA LYS A 36 1.65 6.42 13.08
C LYS A 36 0.78 5.91 11.94
N ILE A 37 -0.46 5.54 12.25
CA ILE A 37 -1.43 5.13 11.24
C ILE A 37 -2.37 6.30 10.96
N LYS A 38 -2.36 6.79 9.71
CA LYS A 38 -3.24 7.88 9.26
C LYS A 38 -4.38 7.32 8.42
N ILE A 39 -5.60 7.48 8.93
CA ILE A 39 -6.80 7.11 8.19
C ILE A 39 -6.97 8.07 7.01
N SER A 40 -7.08 7.52 5.79
CA SER A 40 -7.29 8.27 4.56
C SER A 40 -8.55 7.75 3.87
N ALA A 41 -9.44 8.67 3.52
CA ALA A 41 -10.64 8.38 2.73
C ALA A 41 -10.39 8.44 1.21
N LYS A 42 -9.18 8.82 0.78
CA LYS A 42 -8.88 8.96 -0.65
C LYS A 42 -8.91 7.59 -1.33
N LYS A 43 -9.73 7.51 -2.37
CA LYS A 43 -9.69 6.38 -3.30
C LYS A 43 -8.41 6.50 -4.13
N ARG A 44 -7.57 5.49 -4.04
CA ARG A 44 -6.34 5.41 -4.84
C ARG A 44 -6.68 4.71 -6.14
N LEU A 45 -6.71 5.48 -7.20
CA LEU A 45 -7.13 5.02 -8.51
C LEU A 45 -5.99 5.20 -9.50
N GLY A 46 -5.93 4.24 -10.40
CA GLY A 46 -5.04 4.29 -11.53
C GLY A 46 -3.98 3.20 -11.48
N ARG A 47 -3.93 2.48 -12.56
CA ARG A 47 -2.94 1.45 -12.81
C ARG A 47 -2.43 1.64 -14.22
N ILE A 48 -1.12 1.56 -14.36
CA ILE A 48 -0.43 1.44 -15.64
C ILE A 48 -0.19 -0.04 -15.90
N ILE A 49 -0.50 -0.48 -17.09
CA ILE A 49 -0.21 -1.82 -17.59
C ILE A 49 0.70 -1.65 -18.79
N VAL A 50 1.83 -2.35 -18.78
CA VAL A 50 2.75 -2.42 -19.89
C VAL A 50 2.52 -3.74 -20.63
N SER A 51 2.28 -3.70 -21.94
CA SER A 51 2.20 -4.91 -22.76
C SER A 51 3.58 -5.50 -23.03
N ASP A 52 3.64 -6.74 -23.52
CA ASP A 52 4.90 -7.37 -23.93
C ASP A 52 5.56 -6.64 -25.13
N THR A 53 4.78 -5.83 -25.84
CA THR A 53 5.30 -4.95 -26.94
C THR A 53 5.72 -3.58 -26.45
N GLY A 54 5.61 -3.30 -25.14
CA GLY A 54 5.97 -2.00 -24.53
C GLY A 54 4.87 -0.94 -24.61
N GLU A 55 3.67 -1.28 -25.09
CA GLU A 55 2.55 -0.35 -25.11
C GLU A 55 2.02 -0.11 -23.68
N ILE A 56 1.76 1.16 -23.35
CA ILE A 56 1.29 1.59 -22.04
C ILE A 56 -0.22 1.84 -22.09
N THR A 57 -0.96 1.14 -21.23
CA THR A 57 -2.40 1.31 -21.05
C THR A 57 -2.71 1.74 -19.63
N GLU A 58 -3.59 2.73 -19.46
CA GLU A 58 -4.07 3.15 -18.15
C GLU A 58 -5.46 2.60 -17.84
N THR A 59 -5.63 2.08 -16.64
CA THR A 59 -6.93 1.56 -16.18
C THR A 59 -7.27 2.09 -14.79
N LYS A 60 -8.58 2.20 -14.51
CA LYS A 60 -9.08 2.45 -13.16
C LYS A 60 -9.17 1.16 -12.40
N GLN A 61 -8.79 1.17 -11.12
CA GLN A 61 -8.89 0.02 -10.24
C GLN A 61 -9.72 0.33 -9.01
N ALA A 62 -10.59 -0.62 -8.62
CA ALA A 62 -11.48 -0.47 -7.48
C ALA A 62 -10.79 -0.69 -6.12
N HIS A 63 -9.74 -1.53 -6.06
CA HIS A 63 -9.01 -1.85 -4.84
C HIS A 63 -7.56 -1.44 -4.93
N PRO A 64 -7.01 -0.81 -3.88
CA PRO A 64 -5.60 -0.47 -3.85
C PRO A 64 -4.77 -1.75 -3.67
N LYS A 65 -3.94 -2.04 -4.66
CA LYS A 65 -2.87 -3.04 -4.57
C LYS A 65 -1.54 -2.38 -4.21
N THR A 66 -1.58 -1.18 -3.65
CA THR A 66 -0.41 -0.37 -3.31
C THR A 66 -0.60 0.24 -1.94
N SER A 67 0.36 0.04 -1.08
CA SER A 67 0.43 0.63 0.25
C SER A 67 1.34 1.85 0.24
N PHE A 68 0.93 2.94 0.88
CA PHE A 68 1.65 4.21 0.88
C PHE A 68 2.13 4.56 2.26
N TYR A 69 3.32 5.13 2.32
CA TYR A 69 4.02 5.48 3.53
C TYR A 69 4.71 6.84 3.39
N LYS A 70 4.93 7.51 4.52
CA LYS A 70 5.82 8.64 4.63
C LYS A 70 6.85 8.34 5.71
N LEU A 71 8.11 8.45 5.40
CA LEU A 71 9.20 8.47 6.35
C LEU A 71 9.53 9.93 6.68
N ILE A 72 9.70 10.24 7.96
CA ILE A 72 10.12 11.54 8.46
C ILE A 72 11.39 11.32 9.28
N ASP A 73 12.47 11.98 8.93
CA ASP A 73 13.63 12.10 9.79
C ASP A 73 13.30 13.09 10.92
N ASN A 74 13.40 12.65 12.17
CA ASN A 74 13.04 13.48 13.32
C ASN A 74 14.13 14.51 13.67
N ILE A 75 15.32 14.41 13.07
CA ILE A 75 16.45 15.32 13.28
C ILE A 75 16.33 16.54 12.36
N ASP A 76 16.40 16.31 11.06
CA ASP A 76 16.40 17.38 10.05
C ASP A 76 15.00 17.70 9.47
N LYS A 77 13.99 16.92 9.82
CA LYS A 77 12.59 17.03 9.37
C LYS A 77 12.40 16.76 7.88
N SER A 78 13.38 16.16 7.22
CA SER A 78 13.20 15.72 5.85
C SER A 78 12.11 14.64 5.75
N GLU A 79 11.40 14.63 4.64
CA GLU A 79 10.29 13.72 4.38
C GLU A 79 10.54 12.95 3.09
N VAL A 80 10.28 11.64 3.12
CA VAL A 80 10.35 10.76 1.96
C VAL A 80 9.02 10.03 1.81
N PHE A 81 8.41 10.12 0.64
CA PHE A 81 7.22 9.35 0.29
C PHE A 81 7.62 8.08 -0.41
N PHE A 82 7.15 6.95 0.08
CA PHE A 82 7.36 5.68 -0.59
C PHE A 82 6.11 4.82 -0.65
N ALA A 83 6.11 3.89 -1.57
CA ALA A 83 5.02 2.94 -1.75
C ALA A 83 5.55 1.51 -1.88
N CYS A 84 4.74 0.56 -1.44
CA CYS A 84 4.91 -0.85 -1.77
C CYS A 84 3.85 -1.24 -2.79
N ASP A 85 4.27 -1.50 -4.00
CA ASP A 85 3.42 -1.94 -5.10
C ASP A 85 3.29 -3.47 -5.05
N LEU A 86 2.10 -3.92 -4.66
CA LEU A 86 1.78 -5.30 -4.34
C LEU A 86 1.00 -6.01 -5.46
N TYR A 87 1.04 -5.49 -6.67
CA TYR A 87 0.46 -6.19 -7.83
C TYR A 87 1.15 -7.52 -8.06
N ASP A 88 0.35 -8.54 -8.37
CA ASP A 88 0.84 -9.89 -8.65
C ASP A 88 1.55 -9.98 -10.02
N PHE A 89 1.21 -9.08 -10.93
CA PHE A 89 1.76 -9.03 -12.27
C PHE A 89 2.93 -8.03 -12.35
N ALA A 90 4.02 -8.46 -12.97
CA ALA A 90 5.23 -7.66 -13.11
C ALA A 90 5.01 -6.40 -13.96
N ASN A 91 4.15 -6.49 -14.96
CA ASN A 91 3.81 -5.41 -15.89
C ASN A 91 2.73 -4.44 -15.38
N HIS A 92 2.23 -4.59 -14.14
CA HIS A 92 1.24 -3.69 -13.54
C HIS A 92 1.91 -2.74 -12.54
N PHE A 93 1.66 -1.45 -12.68
CA PHE A 93 2.23 -0.42 -11.80
C PHE A 93 1.15 0.52 -11.28
N SER A 94 1.28 0.97 -10.04
CA SER A 94 0.42 2.02 -9.48
C SER A 94 0.78 3.37 -10.09
N LYS A 95 -0.13 3.96 -10.87
CA LYS A 95 0.07 5.29 -11.44
C LYS A 95 0.31 6.34 -10.35
N GLU A 96 -0.51 6.33 -9.29
CA GLU A 96 -0.36 7.29 -8.20
C GLU A 96 1.00 7.17 -7.49
N ALA A 97 1.54 5.96 -7.34
CA ALA A 97 2.85 5.78 -6.76
C ALA A 97 3.95 6.33 -7.69
N LEU A 98 3.89 6.02 -8.98
CA LEU A 98 4.85 6.53 -9.98
C LEU A 98 4.88 8.06 -10.04
N GLU A 99 3.72 8.73 -9.88
CA GLU A 99 3.63 10.18 -9.92
C GLU A 99 4.09 10.85 -8.63
N LYS A 100 3.76 10.27 -7.45
CA LYS A 100 3.82 10.98 -6.17
C LYS A 100 4.90 10.49 -5.21
N CYS A 101 5.44 9.28 -5.40
CA CYS A 101 6.43 8.73 -4.49
C CYS A 101 7.86 8.98 -4.98
N ASP A 102 8.76 9.11 -4.02
CA ASP A 102 10.20 9.18 -4.25
C ASP A 102 10.76 7.79 -4.52
N PHE A 103 10.21 6.76 -3.84
CA PHE A 103 10.61 5.37 -3.98
C PHE A 103 9.38 4.44 -4.06
N ILE A 104 9.50 3.40 -4.87
CA ILE A 104 8.47 2.37 -5.03
C ILE A 104 9.13 0.99 -4.92
N PHE A 105 8.69 0.22 -3.94
CA PHE A 105 9.13 -1.16 -3.76
C PHE A 105 8.13 -2.10 -4.40
N LYS A 106 8.51 -2.74 -5.50
CA LYS A 106 7.64 -3.59 -6.31
C LYS A 106 7.79 -5.06 -5.96
N ARG A 107 6.67 -5.73 -5.60
CA ARG A 107 6.64 -7.15 -5.25
C ARG A 107 7.03 -8.05 -6.40
N SER A 108 6.34 -7.93 -7.52
CA SER A 108 6.62 -8.69 -8.75
C SER A 108 7.47 -7.84 -9.69
N TYR A 109 8.76 -7.72 -9.34
CA TYR A 109 9.70 -6.91 -10.08
C TYR A 109 10.22 -7.66 -11.30
N ASP A 110 10.16 -7.01 -12.48
CA ASP A 110 10.77 -7.49 -13.72
C ASP A 110 11.40 -6.30 -14.43
N HIS A 111 12.69 -6.42 -14.70
CA HIS A 111 13.51 -5.38 -15.34
C HIS A 111 13.02 -5.05 -16.75
N ASN A 112 12.56 -6.05 -17.50
CA ASN A 112 12.13 -5.86 -18.88
C ASN A 112 10.94 -4.90 -18.99
N TYR A 113 9.90 -5.08 -18.14
CA TYR A 113 8.77 -4.15 -18.10
C TYR A 113 9.14 -2.79 -17.51
N LEU A 114 10.10 -2.75 -16.59
CA LEU A 114 10.56 -1.50 -16.01
C LEU A 114 11.26 -0.62 -17.06
N GLU A 115 12.08 -1.21 -17.93
CA GLU A 115 12.83 -0.49 -18.98
C GLU A 115 11.89 0.20 -20.00
N THR A 116 10.66 -0.28 -20.16
CA THR A 116 9.68 0.35 -21.06
C THR A 116 9.03 1.60 -20.46
N LEU A 117 9.13 1.79 -19.13
CA LEU A 117 8.60 2.98 -18.48
C LEU A 117 9.45 4.23 -18.77
N PRO A 118 8.85 5.42 -18.75
CA PRO A 118 9.60 6.68 -18.78
C PRO A 118 10.70 6.71 -17.71
N LYS A 119 11.84 7.31 -18.03
CA LYS A 119 13.01 7.36 -17.15
C LYS A 119 12.71 7.89 -15.76
N GLU A 120 11.83 8.90 -15.66
CA GLU A 120 11.37 9.49 -14.41
C GLU A 120 10.65 8.50 -13.49
N TYR A 121 10.01 7.46 -14.07
CA TYR A 121 9.32 6.42 -13.31
C TYR A 121 10.25 5.27 -12.95
N LYS A 122 11.01 4.76 -13.93
CA LYS A 122 11.84 3.58 -13.70
C LYS A 122 12.91 3.80 -12.63
N ASN A 123 13.45 5.00 -12.52
CA ASN A 123 14.49 5.33 -11.54
C ASN A 123 14.01 5.29 -10.09
N LYS A 124 12.70 5.23 -9.86
CA LYS A 124 12.10 5.17 -8.52
C LYS A 124 11.70 3.76 -8.08
N VAL A 125 11.72 2.78 -8.99
CA VAL A 125 11.20 1.44 -8.74
C VAL A 125 12.31 0.48 -8.37
N TYR A 126 12.16 -0.15 -7.22
CA TYR A 126 13.11 -1.09 -6.62
C TYR A 126 12.42 -2.44 -6.33
N PRO A 127 13.14 -3.55 -6.34
CA PRO A 127 12.58 -4.84 -5.98
C PRO A 127 12.23 -4.90 -4.50
N LEU A 128 11.02 -5.39 -4.16
CA LEU A 128 10.59 -5.71 -2.81
C LEU A 128 10.82 -7.19 -2.49
N GLY A 129 10.65 -8.04 -3.48
CA GLY A 129 10.60 -9.48 -3.30
C GLY A 129 9.22 -10.00 -2.88
N LEU A 130 9.12 -11.30 -2.69
CA LEU A 130 7.87 -11.96 -2.32
C LEU A 130 7.49 -11.60 -0.88
N THR A 131 6.23 -11.22 -0.70
CA THR A 131 5.63 -10.98 0.61
C THR A 131 4.74 -12.16 0.99
N PHE A 132 4.91 -12.64 2.21
CA PHE A 132 4.10 -13.72 2.77
C PHE A 132 3.09 -13.15 3.76
N GLY A 133 1.95 -13.82 3.92
CA GLY A 133 1.00 -13.49 4.97
C GLY A 133 1.61 -13.78 6.34
N VAL A 134 1.83 -12.76 7.12
CA VAL A 134 2.28 -12.85 8.52
C VAL A 134 1.32 -12.04 9.38
N HIS A 135 1.16 -12.45 10.62
CA HIS A 135 0.28 -11.79 11.56
C HIS A 135 1.07 -10.87 12.49
N SER A 136 0.62 -9.65 12.62
CA SER A 136 1.05 -8.78 13.69
C SER A 136 0.22 -9.09 14.95
N ASN A 137 0.87 -9.24 16.09
CA ASN A 137 0.19 -9.37 17.39
C ASN A 137 -0.29 -8.01 17.95
N ASP A 138 -0.01 -6.91 17.24
CA ASP A 138 -0.44 -5.58 17.64
C ASP A 138 -1.90 -5.34 17.26
N LYS A 139 -2.80 -5.63 18.19
CA LYS A 139 -4.24 -5.45 18.02
C LYS A 139 -4.72 -4.01 18.27
N GLU A 140 -3.89 -3.17 18.90
CA GLU A 140 -4.32 -1.84 19.37
C GLU A 140 -4.69 -0.89 18.24
N GLU A 141 -4.03 -1.02 17.07
CA GLU A 141 -4.24 -0.16 15.92
C GLU A 141 -5.11 -0.79 14.81
N SER A 142 -5.55 -2.04 15.01
CA SER A 142 -6.30 -2.80 13.98
C SER A 142 -7.59 -2.12 13.52
N TYR A 143 -8.28 -1.41 14.42
CA TYR A 143 -9.51 -0.69 14.10
C TYR A 143 -9.28 0.44 13.07
N LYS A 144 -8.10 1.06 13.03
CA LYS A 144 -7.79 2.11 12.05
C LYS A 144 -7.76 1.59 10.62
N PHE A 145 -7.27 0.37 10.43
CA PHE A 145 -7.32 -0.28 9.12
C PHE A 145 -8.76 -0.59 8.70
N LEU A 146 -9.60 -1.06 9.62
CA LEU A 146 -11.02 -1.31 9.36
C LEU A 146 -11.75 -0.03 8.98
N ILE A 147 -11.54 1.05 9.73
CA ILE A 147 -12.15 2.36 9.44
C ILE A 147 -11.69 2.87 8.07
N GLY A 148 -10.39 2.84 7.78
CA GLY A 148 -9.84 3.29 6.50
C GLY A 148 -10.42 2.52 5.32
N LEU A 149 -10.58 1.21 5.47
CA LEU A 149 -11.17 0.35 4.46
C LEU A 149 -12.67 0.63 4.28
N PHE A 150 -13.41 0.81 5.37
CA PHE A 150 -14.82 1.20 5.34
C PHE A 150 -15.00 2.53 4.58
N LEU A 151 -14.26 3.56 4.97
CA LEU A 151 -14.33 4.88 4.33
C LEU A 151 -13.97 4.83 2.84
N SER A 152 -12.99 4.04 2.44
CA SER A 152 -12.62 3.88 1.04
C SER A 152 -13.72 3.22 0.21
N ASN A 153 -14.48 2.28 0.80
CA ASN A 153 -15.60 1.63 0.14
C ASN A 153 -16.85 2.52 0.07
N VAL A 154 -17.11 3.33 1.11
CA VAL A 154 -18.24 4.28 1.14
C VAL A 154 -18.05 5.39 0.11
N ASN A 155 -16.84 5.94 -0.05
CA ASN A 155 -16.54 6.95 -1.05
C ASN A 155 -16.70 6.48 -2.51
N VAL A 156 -16.84 5.18 -2.73
CA VAL A 156 -17.00 4.61 -4.09
C VAL A 156 -18.45 4.68 -4.57
N SER A 157 -19.42 4.75 -3.66
CA SER A 157 -20.83 4.68 -4.04
C SER A 157 -21.71 5.41 -3.02
N PHE A 158 -22.12 6.62 -3.34
CA PHE A 158 -23.26 7.27 -2.65
C PHE A 158 -24.59 6.51 -2.87
N LYS A 159 -24.59 5.43 -3.65
CA LYS A 159 -25.74 4.52 -3.78
C LYS A 159 -25.49 3.30 -2.90
N PRO A 160 -26.38 2.99 -1.94
CA PRO A 160 -26.28 1.76 -1.16
C PRO A 160 -26.41 0.56 -2.11
N ASP A 161 -25.28 0.03 -2.52
CA ASP A 161 -25.20 -1.20 -3.30
C ASP A 161 -25.43 -2.37 -2.33
N ARG A 162 -26.40 -3.26 -2.61
CA ARG A 162 -26.65 -4.49 -1.84
C ARG A 162 -25.37 -5.34 -1.66
N ASN A 163 -24.41 -5.18 -2.55
CA ASN A 163 -23.11 -5.83 -2.48
C ASN A 163 -22.11 -5.14 -1.53
N LEU A 164 -22.36 -3.90 -1.11
CA LEU A 164 -21.47 -3.18 -0.18
C LEU A 164 -21.37 -3.91 1.17
N PHE A 165 -22.52 -4.27 1.75
CA PHE A 165 -22.56 -5.02 3.01
C PHE A 165 -21.90 -6.39 2.88
N LYS A 166 -22.09 -7.07 1.76
CA LYS A 166 -21.48 -8.39 1.49
C LYS A 166 -19.96 -8.27 1.36
N ARG A 167 -19.46 -7.21 0.69
CA ARG A 167 -18.03 -6.90 0.57
C ARG A 167 -17.44 -6.52 1.92
N LEU A 168 -18.09 -5.65 2.69
CA LEU A 168 -17.65 -5.27 4.04
C LEU A 168 -17.59 -6.48 4.96
N LYS A 169 -18.62 -7.34 4.96
CA LYS A 169 -18.63 -8.58 5.75
C LYS A 169 -17.48 -9.49 5.35
N LYS A 170 -17.25 -9.70 4.04
CA LYS A 170 -16.14 -10.52 3.54
C LYS A 170 -14.79 -9.95 3.96
N THR A 171 -14.64 -8.63 3.91
CA THR A 171 -13.41 -7.93 4.28
C THR A 171 -13.17 -8.01 5.78
N VAL A 172 -14.19 -7.79 6.62
CA VAL A 172 -14.08 -7.92 8.09
C VAL A 172 -13.72 -9.35 8.48
N VAL A 173 -14.36 -10.36 7.86
CA VAL A 173 -14.05 -11.76 8.11
C VAL A 173 -12.64 -12.12 7.65
N SER A 174 -12.21 -11.64 6.50
CA SER A 174 -10.85 -11.84 6.01
C SER A 174 -9.82 -11.21 6.95
N GLN A 175 -10.10 -10.00 7.43
CA GLN A 175 -9.22 -9.31 8.38
C GLN A 175 -9.18 -9.98 9.75
N LYS A 176 -10.33 -10.47 10.26
CA LYS A 176 -10.35 -11.23 11.50
C LYS A 176 -9.42 -12.45 11.45
N ARG A 177 -9.40 -13.16 10.33
CA ARG A 177 -8.49 -14.29 10.12
C ARG A 177 -7.00 -13.90 10.08
N HIS A 178 -6.71 -12.64 9.79
CA HIS A 178 -5.34 -12.12 9.82
C HIS A 178 -4.91 -11.62 11.20
N TRP A 179 -5.87 -11.47 12.15
CA TRP A 179 -5.61 -10.95 13.49
C TRP A 179 -5.83 -12.02 14.59
N GLU A 180 -6.32 -13.20 14.23
CA GLU A 180 -6.41 -14.40 15.11
C GLU A 180 -5.22 -15.31 14.88
#